data_b4f1a7c0a5cb8cc8d31f806c17ee4617
#
_entry.id   b4f1a7c0a5cb8cc8d31f806c17ee4617
#
_cell.length_a   1.000
_cell.length_b   1.000
_cell.length_c   1.000
_cell.angle_alpha   90.00
_cell.angle_beta   90.00
_cell.angle_gamma   90.00
#
_symmetry.space_group_name_H-M   'P 1'
#
loop_
_entity.id
_entity.type
_entity.pdbx_description
1 polymer ?
#
loop_
_entity_poly.entity_id
_entity_poly.type
_entity_poly.pdbx_seq_one_letter_code
_entity_poly.pdbx_strand_id
1 'polypeptide(L)'
;MTTMPHVKVPTRAKQGEAVLIRAKLKHPMETGWRKNAAGETVPRKRINKFVCEYAGREVFRADLHSGVSADPYHAFYVKVSDSGRFHFKWFEDGGNVYEKTAAMEVLP
;
A
#
# COMPACT_ATOMS: atom_id res chain seq x y z
N MET A 1 8.86 -7.60 -14.73
CA MET A 1 8.24 -6.36 -14.26
C MET A 1 8.62 -6.14 -12.80
N THR A 2 9.10 -4.96 -12.46
CA THR A 2 9.54 -4.67 -11.09
C THR A 2 8.38 -4.16 -10.25
N THR A 3 8.15 -4.79 -9.11
CA THR A 3 7.17 -4.31 -8.12
C THR A 3 7.77 -3.10 -7.41
N MET A 4 7.03 -2.00 -7.37
CA MET A 4 7.54 -0.76 -6.79
C MET A 4 6.44 0.02 -6.07
N PRO A 5 6.62 0.33 -4.77
CA PRO A 5 5.67 1.17 -4.05
C PRO A 5 5.83 2.65 -4.39
N HIS A 6 4.69 3.32 -4.55
CA HIS A 6 4.62 4.77 -4.73
C HIS A 6 3.64 5.33 -3.70
N VAL A 7 4.10 6.28 -2.91
CA VAL A 7 3.25 6.91 -1.91
C VAL A 7 3.32 8.43 -2.06
N LYS A 8 2.20 9.09 -1.78
CA LYS A 8 2.12 10.54 -1.76
C LYS A 8 1.59 10.96 -0.40
N VAL A 9 2.46 11.61 0.37
CA VAL A 9 2.20 12.00 1.74
C VAL A 9 2.59 13.48 1.87
N PRO A 10 1.72 14.36 2.42
CA PRO A 10 2.13 15.73 2.74
C PRO A 10 3.33 15.71 3.69
N THR A 11 4.29 16.60 3.48
CA THR A 11 5.48 16.67 4.32
C THR A 11 5.20 17.37 5.66
N ARG A 12 4.15 18.20 5.70
CA ARG A 12 3.75 18.96 6.89
C ARG A 12 2.25 18.99 7.02
N ALA A 13 1.78 19.07 8.26
CA ALA A 13 0.38 19.21 8.59
C ALA A 13 0.24 20.00 9.88
N LYS A 14 -0.95 20.53 10.13
CA LYS A 14 -1.29 21.14 11.41
C LYS A 14 -1.84 20.08 12.36
N GLN A 15 -1.64 20.28 13.65
CA GLN A 15 -2.17 19.36 14.65
C GLN A 15 -3.68 19.23 14.51
N GLY A 16 -4.16 18.00 14.44
CA GLY A 16 -5.59 17.69 14.27
C GLY A 16 -6.09 17.74 12.84
N GLU A 17 -5.23 18.02 11.88
CA GLU A 17 -5.61 18.06 10.48
C GLU A 17 -5.83 16.66 9.92
N ALA A 18 -6.85 16.49 9.08
CA ALA A 18 -7.04 15.27 8.29
C ALA A 18 -6.30 15.42 6.98
N VAL A 19 -5.30 14.58 6.75
CA VAL A 19 -4.46 14.64 5.54
C VAL A 19 -4.80 13.51 4.60
N LEU A 20 -4.75 13.79 3.29
CA LEU A 20 -4.99 12.78 2.27
C LEU A 20 -3.70 12.01 1.99
N ILE A 21 -3.77 10.71 2.15
CA ILE A 21 -2.68 9.79 1.89
C ILE A 21 -3.02 8.99 0.64
N ARG A 22 -2.06 8.86 -0.26
CA ARG A 22 -2.20 8.04 -1.46
C ARG A 22 -1.10 7.00 -1.51
N ALA A 23 -1.48 5.76 -1.77
CA ALA A 23 -0.54 4.64 -1.85
C ALA A 23 -0.88 3.76 -3.04
N LYS A 24 0.12 3.47 -3.86
CA LYS A 24 -0.01 2.62 -5.02
C LYS A 24 1.17 1.67 -5.05
N LEU A 25 0.89 0.42 -5.38
CA LEU A 25 1.94 -0.56 -5.62
C LEU A 25 1.88 -0.99 -7.08
N LYS A 26 2.98 -0.82 -7.81
CA LYS A 26 3.08 -1.35 -9.16
C LYS A 26 3.27 -2.86 -9.05
N HIS A 27 2.23 -3.62 -9.41
CA HIS A 27 2.19 -5.06 -9.21
C HIS A 27 1.26 -5.71 -10.24
N PRO A 28 1.64 -6.83 -10.87
CA PRO A 28 0.81 -7.47 -11.91
C PRO A 28 -0.46 -8.14 -11.37
N MET A 29 -0.53 -8.48 -10.07
CA MET A 29 -1.71 -9.13 -9.47
C MET A 29 -2.12 -10.41 -10.21
N GLU A 30 -1.20 -11.38 -10.30
CA GLU A 30 -1.45 -12.64 -11.00
C GLU A 30 -2.49 -13.46 -10.25
N THR A 31 -3.57 -13.83 -10.97
CA THR A 31 -4.71 -14.53 -10.39
C THR A 31 -4.58 -16.05 -10.37
N GLY A 32 -3.64 -16.60 -11.14
CA GLY A 32 -3.51 -18.04 -11.35
C GLY A 32 -4.32 -18.56 -12.54
N TRP A 33 -4.99 -17.67 -13.27
CA TRP A 33 -5.80 -18.04 -14.44
C TRP A 33 -5.12 -17.75 -15.77
N ARG A 34 -4.10 -16.88 -15.75
CA ARG A 34 -3.42 -16.46 -16.97
C ARG A 34 -2.46 -17.55 -17.47
N LYS A 35 -2.39 -17.74 -18.77
CA LYS A 35 -1.41 -18.63 -19.40
C LYS A 35 -0.37 -17.78 -20.13
N ASN A 36 0.90 -18.25 -20.08
CA ASN A 36 1.98 -17.59 -20.81
C ASN A 36 1.99 -18.06 -22.29
N ALA A 37 2.98 -17.58 -23.06
CA ALA A 37 3.09 -17.90 -24.47
C ALA A 37 3.31 -19.41 -24.75
N ALA A 38 3.86 -20.13 -23.77
CA ALA A 38 4.07 -21.58 -23.88
C ALA A 38 2.83 -22.40 -23.47
N GLY A 39 1.72 -21.75 -23.12
CA GLY A 39 0.50 -22.40 -22.68
C GLY A 39 0.51 -22.85 -21.22
N GLU A 40 1.53 -22.49 -20.47
CA GLU A 40 1.65 -22.84 -19.05
C GLU A 40 0.88 -21.84 -18.19
N THR A 41 0.23 -22.33 -17.14
CA THR A 41 -0.47 -21.46 -16.18
C THR A 41 0.53 -20.66 -15.36
N VAL A 42 0.39 -19.35 -15.37
CA VAL A 42 1.20 -18.46 -14.52
C VAL A 42 0.70 -18.62 -13.08
N PRO A 43 1.57 -18.96 -12.13
CA PRO A 43 1.16 -19.15 -10.74
C PRO A 43 0.50 -17.91 -10.15
N ARG A 44 -0.48 -18.13 -9.28
CA ARG A 44 -1.12 -17.04 -8.55
C ARG A 44 -0.08 -16.29 -7.72
N LYS A 45 -0.05 -14.97 -7.87
CA LYS A 45 0.84 -14.11 -7.11
C LYS A 45 0.23 -12.72 -7.07
N ARG A 46 -0.46 -12.39 -5.99
CA ARG A 46 -1.15 -11.12 -5.85
C ARG A 46 -1.01 -10.58 -4.44
N ILE A 47 -1.22 -9.29 -4.31
CA ILE A 47 -1.30 -8.64 -3.00
C ILE A 47 -2.64 -8.98 -2.39
N ASN A 48 -2.63 -9.49 -1.16
CA ASN A 48 -3.85 -9.89 -0.45
C ASN A 48 -4.22 -8.95 0.70
N LYS A 49 -3.31 -8.08 1.13
CA LYS A 49 -3.57 -7.15 2.21
C LYS A 49 -2.67 -5.92 2.08
N PHE A 50 -3.23 -4.75 2.41
CA PHE A 50 -2.49 -3.51 2.53
C PHE A 50 -2.71 -2.94 3.92
N VAL A 51 -1.65 -2.50 4.59
CA VAL A 51 -1.72 -1.90 5.92
C VAL A 51 -0.90 -0.62 5.92
N CYS A 52 -1.46 0.43 6.50
CA CYS A 52 -0.73 1.67 6.75
C CYS A 52 -0.72 1.94 8.25
N GLU A 53 0.47 2.19 8.79
CA GLU A 53 0.67 2.58 10.18
C GLU A 53 1.18 4.01 10.24
N TYR A 54 0.83 4.73 11.29
CA TYR A 54 1.38 6.05 11.57
C TYR A 54 1.80 6.11 13.04
N ALA A 55 3.06 6.49 13.28
CA ALA A 55 3.64 6.55 14.62
C ALA A 55 3.43 5.23 15.40
N GLY A 56 3.56 4.11 14.70
CA GLY A 56 3.43 2.76 15.29
C GLY A 56 2.00 2.26 15.45
N ARG A 57 0.99 3.01 14.99
CA ARG A 57 -0.42 2.60 15.06
C ARG A 57 -0.99 2.35 13.69
N GLU A 58 -1.78 1.29 13.54
CA GLU A 58 -2.49 1.04 12.30
C GLU A 58 -3.57 2.12 12.12
N VAL A 59 -3.52 2.82 10.98
CA VAL A 59 -4.47 3.89 10.66
C VAL A 59 -5.35 3.54 9.45
N PHE A 60 -4.95 2.53 8.67
CA PHE A 60 -5.74 2.06 7.53
C PHE A 60 -5.36 0.62 7.21
N ARG A 61 -6.37 -0.17 6.82
CA ARG A 61 -6.18 -1.54 6.38
C ARG A 61 -7.16 -1.86 5.27
N ALA A 62 -6.71 -2.63 4.29
CA ALA A 62 -7.58 -3.15 3.23
C ALA A 62 -7.20 -4.60 2.95
N ASP A 63 -8.21 -5.47 2.96
CA ASP A 63 -8.06 -6.84 2.48
C ASP A 63 -8.39 -6.85 1.00
N LEU A 64 -7.48 -7.37 0.18
CA LEU A 64 -7.62 -7.35 -1.27
C LEU A 64 -8.07 -8.73 -1.76
N HIS A 65 -9.18 -8.76 -2.47
CA HIS A 65 -9.75 -9.98 -3.02
C HIS A 65 -9.32 -10.19 -4.47
N SER A 66 -9.65 -11.32 -5.03
CA SER A 66 -9.23 -11.71 -6.39
C SER A 66 -9.74 -10.77 -7.48
N GLY A 67 -10.75 -9.95 -7.20
CA GLY A 67 -11.27 -8.98 -8.15
C GLY A 67 -10.46 -7.68 -8.26
N VAL A 68 -9.44 -7.50 -7.43
CA VAL A 68 -8.61 -6.29 -7.47
C VAL A 68 -7.67 -6.36 -8.66
N SER A 69 -7.69 -5.32 -9.49
CA SER A 69 -6.86 -5.26 -10.70
C SER A 69 -5.39 -4.98 -10.38
N ALA A 70 -4.54 -5.10 -11.41
CA ALA A 70 -3.12 -4.77 -11.29
C ALA A 70 -2.92 -3.35 -10.77
N ASP A 71 -1.77 -3.10 -10.15
CA ASP A 71 -1.38 -1.82 -9.59
C ASP A 71 -2.40 -1.30 -8.56
N PRO A 72 -2.64 -2.05 -7.47
CA PRO A 72 -3.63 -1.64 -6.47
C PRO A 72 -3.32 -0.26 -5.90
N TYR A 73 -4.37 0.56 -5.80
CA TYR A 73 -4.28 1.96 -5.36
C TYR A 73 -5.26 2.22 -4.22
N HIS A 74 -4.78 2.95 -3.21
CA HIS A 74 -5.59 3.34 -2.06
C HIS A 74 -5.41 4.83 -1.77
N ALA A 75 -6.50 5.51 -1.49
CA ALA A 75 -6.49 6.90 -1.04
C ALA A 75 -7.38 6.99 0.19
N PHE A 76 -6.87 7.60 1.24
CA PHE A 76 -7.59 7.69 2.51
C PHE A 76 -7.10 8.88 3.33
N TYR A 77 -7.95 9.33 4.27
CA TYR A 77 -7.61 10.43 5.16
C TYR A 77 -7.15 9.90 6.50
N VAL A 78 -6.12 10.55 7.06
CA VAL A 78 -5.61 10.25 8.39
C VAL A 78 -5.56 11.55 9.18
N LYS A 79 -6.17 11.55 10.37
CA LYS A 79 -6.07 12.68 11.29
C LYS A 79 -4.78 12.55 12.07
N VAL A 80 -3.92 13.57 12.00
CA VAL A 80 -2.61 13.55 12.62
C VAL A 80 -2.54 14.52 13.79
N SER A 81 -1.93 14.10 14.90
CA SER A 81 -1.78 14.93 16.10
C SER A 81 -0.32 15.19 16.43
N ASP A 82 0.56 14.25 16.13
CA ASP A 82 1.99 14.31 16.41
C ASP A 82 2.79 14.05 15.17
N SER A 83 4.00 14.60 15.11
CA SER A 83 4.96 14.27 14.06
C SER A 83 5.29 12.78 14.13
N GLY A 84 5.50 12.15 12.99
CA GLY A 84 5.76 10.74 12.95
C GLY A 84 6.09 10.26 11.55
N ARG A 85 6.05 8.95 11.41
CA ARG A 85 6.38 8.30 10.15
C ARG A 85 5.24 7.38 9.76
N PHE A 86 4.83 7.48 8.49
CA PHE A 86 3.93 6.51 7.87
C PHE A 86 4.75 5.29 7.46
N HIS A 87 4.20 4.11 7.70
CA HIS A 87 4.79 2.85 7.27
C HIS A 87 3.73 2.10 6.47
N PHE A 88 4.00 1.89 5.18
CA PHE A 88 3.12 1.22 4.23
C PHE A 88 3.62 -0.20 4.02
N LYS A 89 2.71 -1.17 4.10
CA LYS A 89 3.03 -2.59 3.92
C LYS A 89 2.03 -3.23 2.97
N TRP A 90 2.55 -3.90 1.95
CA TRP A 90 1.75 -4.70 1.01
C TRP A 90 2.18 -6.15 1.16
N PHE A 91 1.22 -7.01 1.50
CA PHE A 91 1.47 -8.43 1.73
C PHE A 91 1.10 -9.22 0.48
N GLU A 92 2.06 -10.01 -0.01
CA GLU A 92 1.90 -10.80 -1.22
C GLU A 92 1.70 -12.27 -0.88
N ASP A 93 0.95 -12.98 -1.72
CA ASP A 93 0.85 -14.45 -1.65
C ASP A 93 2.27 -15.03 -1.62
N GLY A 94 2.50 -16.01 -0.75
CA GLY A 94 3.83 -16.60 -0.59
C GLY A 94 4.68 -15.96 0.49
N GLY A 95 4.21 -14.88 1.12
CA GLY A 95 4.85 -14.30 2.29
C GLY A 95 5.74 -13.09 2.05
N ASN A 96 5.88 -12.63 0.79
CA ASN A 96 6.65 -11.40 0.52
C ASN A 96 5.89 -10.19 1.06
N VAL A 97 6.63 -9.21 1.58
CA VAL A 97 6.07 -7.95 2.05
C VAL A 97 6.85 -6.81 1.40
N TYR A 98 6.13 -5.92 0.72
CA TYR A 98 6.71 -4.71 0.15
C TYR A 98 6.43 -3.55 1.10
N GLU A 99 7.42 -2.73 1.38
CA GLU A 99 7.31 -1.68 2.38
C GLU A 99 7.81 -0.35 1.86
N LYS A 100 7.21 0.73 2.36
CA LYS A 100 7.63 2.11 2.10
C LYS A 100 7.35 2.92 3.37
N THR A 101 8.23 3.89 3.65
CA THR A 101 8.03 4.81 4.77
C THR A 101 8.07 6.24 4.28
N ALA A 102 7.37 7.13 4.99
CA ALA A 102 7.37 8.56 4.70
C ALA A 102 7.20 9.33 6.01
N ALA A 103 8.06 10.31 6.23
CA ALA A 103 8.02 11.14 7.43
C ALA A 103 7.06 12.31 7.23
N MET A 104 6.41 12.76 8.32
CA MET A 104 5.57 13.93 8.34
C MET A 104 5.85 14.75 9.58
N GLU A 105 6.00 16.07 9.42
CA GLU A 105 6.12 17.02 10.50
C GLU A 105 4.73 17.60 10.82
N VAL A 106 4.33 17.53 12.07
CA VAL A 106 3.06 18.13 12.54
C VAL A 106 3.38 19.37 13.35
N LEU A 107 2.82 20.49 12.93
CA LEU A 107 3.01 21.79 13.57
C LEU A 107 1.89 22.07 14.55
N PRO A 108 2.20 22.70 15.69
CA PRO A 108 1.17 23.06 16.69
C PRO A 108 0.15 24.05 16.18
#